data_0f2c6746f8ac041a101e587daac3c5ae
#
_entry.id   0f2c6746f8ac041a101e587daac3c5ae
#
_cell.length_a   1.000
_cell.length_b   1.000
_cell.length_c   1.000
_cell.angle_alpha   90.00
_cell.angle_beta   90.00
_cell.angle_gamma   90.00
#
_symmetry.space_group_name_H-M   'P 1'
#
loop_
_entity.id
_entity.type
_entity.pdbx_description
1 polymer ?
#
loop_
_entity_poly.entity_id
_entity_poly.type
_entity_poly.pdbx_seq_one_letter_code
_entity_poly.pdbx_strand_id
1 'polypeptide(L)'
;MNKTYGQKIEEGDQKRGFTLLEVMVALSIIAIVLVSVYRMQAQTVSMNNEVRFYVTAPMLAQIKMAEIESESLEDIGDDSGDYGDEFPDYRWNIVIDDVESTALGNIAKDLKKIDLLISFNNDEFTYNLRAYKYFKD
;
A
#
# COMPACT_ATOMS: atom_id res chain seq x y z
N MET A 1 -66.06 -43.24 -50.60
CA MET A 1 -65.41 -43.66 -49.34
C MET A 1 -63.88 -43.30 -49.44
N ASN A 2 -63.59 -42.01 -49.12
CA ASN A 2 -62.20 -41.46 -49.23
C ASN A 2 -61.55 -41.49 -47.88
N LYS A 3 -60.51 -42.29 -47.77
CA LYS A 3 -59.63 -42.26 -46.62
C LYS A 3 -58.47 -41.21 -46.84
N THR A 4 -58.57 -40.08 -46.16
CA THR A 4 -57.54 -39.10 -46.11
C THR A 4 -56.50 -39.56 -45.09
N TYR A 5 -55.37 -39.93 -45.59
CA TYR A 5 -54.19 -40.19 -44.69
C TYR A 5 -53.61 -38.87 -44.30
N GLY A 6 -53.70 -38.51 -43.01
CA GLY A 6 -53.00 -37.40 -42.43
C GLY A 6 -51.49 -37.70 -42.35
N GLN A 7 -50.70 -36.96 -43.08
CA GLN A 7 -49.25 -36.98 -42.91
C GLN A 7 -48.93 -36.29 -41.59
N LYS A 8 -48.41 -37.05 -40.63
CA LYS A 8 -47.82 -36.56 -39.42
C LYS A 8 -46.43 -36.02 -39.78
N ILE A 9 -46.31 -34.72 -39.85
CA ILE A 9 -45.04 -34.06 -39.95
C ILE A 9 -44.33 -34.30 -38.62
N GLU A 10 -43.32 -35.17 -38.58
CA GLU A 10 -42.42 -35.28 -37.47
C GLU A 10 -41.52 -34.04 -37.52
N GLU A 11 -41.79 -33.10 -36.61
CA GLU A 11 -40.91 -31.99 -36.34
C GLU A 11 -39.64 -32.55 -35.73
N GLY A 12 -38.61 -32.70 -36.55
CA GLY A 12 -37.30 -33.17 -36.14
C GLY A 12 -36.72 -32.18 -35.14
N ASP A 13 -36.65 -32.57 -33.89
CA ASP A 13 -35.93 -31.91 -32.82
C ASP A 13 -34.44 -31.82 -33.22
N GLN A 14 -34.06 -30.70 -33.85
CA GLN A 14 -32.69 -30.41 -34.18
C GLN A 14 -31.95 -30.14 -32.87
N LYS A 15 -31.37 -31.18 -32.29
CA LYS A 15 -30.39 -31.08 -31.23
C LYS A 15 -29.18 -30.33 -31.77
N ARG A 16 -29.17 -29.02 -31.62
CA ARG A 16 -28.03 -28.20 -31.94
C ARG A 16 -26.92 -28.50 -30.91
N GLY A 17 -25.95 -29.28 -31.33
CA GLY A 17 -24.72 -29.45 -30.55
C GLY A 17 -23.85 -28.17 -30.60
N PHE A 18 -23.14 -27.91 -29.55
CA PHE A 18 -22.17 -26.80 -29.51
C PHE A 18 -21.03 -27.10 -30.49
N THR A 19 -20.64 -26.09 -31.27
CA THR A 19 -19.49 -26.20 -32.15
C THR A 19 -18.19 -26.04 -31.33
N LEU A 20 -17.11 -26.69 -31.79
CA LEU A 20 -15.79 -26.52 -31.14
C LEU A 20 -15.36 -25.04 -31.10
N LEU A 21 -15.66 -24.30 -32.17
CA LEU A 21 -15.37 -22.87 -32.26
C LEU A 21 -16.10 -22.07 -31.16
N GLU A 22 -17.35 -22.38 -30.90
CA GLU A 22 -18.17 -21.70 -29.88
C GLU A 22 -17.59 -21.91 -28.48
N VAL A 23 -17.15 -23.14 -28.17
CA VAL A 23 -16.47 -23.44 -26.90
C VAL A 23 -15.15 -22.69 -26.79
N MET A 24 -14.37 -22.62 -27.86
CA MET A 24 -13.09 -21.86 -27.84
C MET A 24 -13.31 -20.37 -27.63
N VAL A 25 -14.32 -19.79 -28.28
CA VAL A 25 -14.68 -18.37 -28.09
C VAL A 25 -15.15 -18.12 -26.66
N ALA A 26 -16.01 -18.97 -26.13
CA ALA A 26 -16.50 -18.85 -24.76
C ALA A 26 -15.37 -18.92 -23.73
N LEU A 27 -14.44 -19.86 -23.87
CA LEU A 27 -13.27 -20.00 -23.01
C LEU A 27 -12.36 -18.78 -23.10
N SER A 28 -12.17 -18.22 -24.30
CA SER A 28 -11.37 -17.01 -24.50
C SER A 28 -11.97 -15.81 -23.79
N ILE A 29 -13.27 -15.62 -23.84
CA ILE A 29 -13.98 -14.53 -23.13
C ILE A 29 -13.83 -14.71 -21.62
N ILE A 30 -14.05 -15.93 -21.11
CA ILE A 30 -13.89 -16.23 -19.69
C ILE A 30 -12.46 -15.95 -19.23
N ALA A 31 -11.45 -16.34 -20.00
CA ALA A 31 -10.05 -16.09 -19.67
C ALA A 31 -9.75 -14.59 -19.56
N ILE A 32 -10.24 -13.77 -20.49
CA ILE A 32 -10.06 -12.31 -20.48
C ILE A 32 -10.73 -11.69 -19.22
N VAL A 33 -11.95 -12.13 -18.90
CA VAL A 33 -12.68 -11.64 -17.73
C VAL A 33 -11.95 -12.01 -16.43
N LEU A 34 -11.48 -13.26 -16.31
CA LEU A 34 -10.75 -13.72 -15.12
C LEU A 34 -9.45 -12.93 -14.92
N VAL A 35 -8.68 -12.68 -15.97
CA VAL A 35 -7.46 -11.86 -15.89
C VAL A 35 -7.77 -10.44 -15.45
N SER A 36 -8.86 -9.85 -15.95
CA SER A 36 -9.30 -8.50 -15.58
C SER A 36 -9.69 -8.40 -14.11
N VAL A 37 -10.45 -9.37 -13.62
CA VAL A 37 -10.86 -9.46 -12.21
C VAL A 37 -9.65 -9.65 -11.30
N TYR A 38 -8.72 -10.52 -11.68
CA TYR A 38 -7.49 -10.75 -10.91
C TYR A 38 -6.65 -9.47 -10.76
N ARG A 39 -6.48 -8.72 -11.85
CA ARG A 39 -5.76 -7.43 -11.80
C ARG A 39 -6.44 -6.42 -10.90
N MET A 40 -7.76 -6.34 -10.95
CA MET A 40 -8.54 -5.44 -10.09
C MET A 40 -8.38 -5.79 -8.61
N GLN A 41 -8.38 -7.07 -8.24
CA GLN A 41 -8.17 -7.51 -6.87
C GLN A 41 -6.75 -7.18 -6.37
N ALA A 42 -5.72 -7.41 -7.18
CA ALA A 42 -4.34 -7.08 -6.83
C ALA A 42 -4.17 -5.57 -6.55
N GLN A 43 -4.79 -4.72 -7.36
CA GLN A 43 -4.77 -3.27 -7.16
C GLN A 43 -5.50 -2.84 -5.87
N THR A 44 -6.62 -3.47 -5.55
CA THR A 44 -7.39 -3.18 -4.32
C THR A 44 -6.59 -3.50 -3.06
N VAL A 45 -5.85 -4.60 -3.05
CA VAL A 45 -4.99 -4.98 -1.90
C VAL A 45 -3.85 -3.96 -1.72
N SER A 46 -3.19 -3.55 -2.80
CA SER A 46 -2.13 -2.53 -2.75
C SER A 46 -2.65 -1.19 -2.21
N MET A 47 -3.79 -0.72 -2.70
CA MET A 47 -4.42 0.53 -2.22
C MET A 47 -4.79 0.45 -0.73
N ASN A 48 -5.23 -0.70 -0.23
CA ASN A 48 -5.56 -0.86 1.18
C ASN A 48 -4.31 -0.73 2.07
N ASN A 49 -3.18 -1.30 1.66
CA ASN A 49 -1.91 -1.17 2.37
C ASN A 49 -1.42 0.27 2.38
N GLU A 50 -1.53 0.96 1.25
CA GLU A 50 -1.19 2.37 1.11
C GLU A 50 -2.00 3.25 2.06
N VAL A 51 -3.34 3.12 2.08
CA VAL A 51 -4.21 3.88 2.96
C VAL A 51 -3.90 3.61 4.43
N ARG A 52 -3.70 2.35 4.81
CA ARG A 52 -3.30 1.99 6.18
C ARG A 52 -1.97 2.61 6.56
N PHE A 53 -0.99 2.61 5.67
CA PHE A 53 0.30 3.22 5.90
C PHE A 53 0.16 4.73 6.18
N TYR A 54 -0.54 5.48 5.33
CA TYR A 54 -0.70 6.92 5.50
C TYR A 54 -1.53 7.34 6.72
N VAL A 55 -2.25 6.41 7.34
CA VAL A 55 -2.91 6.64 8.63
C VAL A 55 -1.99 6.27 9.80
N THR A 56 -1.28 5.16 9.70
CA THR A 56 -0.47 4.60 10.78
C THR A 56 0.89 5.28 10.91
N ALA A 57 1.59 5.55 9.81
CA ALA A 57 2.93 6.12 9.85
C ALA A 57 3.01 7.50 10.53
N PRO A 58 2.09 8.46 10.29
CA PRO A 58 2.09 9.72 11.03
C PRO A 58 1.88 9.54 12.55
N MET A 59 1.04 8.59 12.96
CA MET A 59 0.81 8.29 14.37
C MET A 59 2.11 7.74 15.01
N LEU A 60 2.76 6.77 14.36
CA LEU A 60 4.01 6.19 14.83
C LEU A 60 5.12 7.25 14.87
N ALA A 61 5.17 8.13 13.87
CA ALA A 61 6.13 9.23 13.83
C ALA A 61 5.93 10.22 15.01
N GLN A 62 4.68 10.54 15.35
CA GLN A 62 4.38 11.41 16.49
C GLN A 62 4.77 10.77 17.83
N ILE A 63 4.51 9.48 18.01
CA ILE A 63 4.90 8.75 19.20
C ILE A 63 6.43 8.77 19.34
N LYS A 64 7.16 8.44 18.27
CA LYS A 64 8.62 8.41 18.26
C LYS A 64 9.20 9.81 18.47
N MET A 65 8.61 10.83 17.88
CA MET A 65 9.05 12.21 18.07
C MET A 65 8.86 12.67 19.53
N ALA A 66 7.74 12.32 20.17
CA ALA A 66 7.50 12.62 21.59
C ALA A 66 8.51 11.93 22.51
N GLU A 67 8.93 10.71 22.18
CA GLU A 67 10.00 9.99 22.88
C GLU A 67 11.32 10.77 22.77
N ILE A 68 11.73 11.17 21.56
CA ILE A 68 12.92 11.96 21.29
C ILE A 68 12.87 13.32 22.01
N GLU A 69 11.69 13.97 22.07
CA GLU A 69 11.54 15.24 22.77
C GLU A 69 11.76 15.13 24.27
N SER A 70 11.55 13.96 24.85
CA SER A 70 11.78 13.70 26.27
C SER A 70 13.24 13.35 26.62
N GLU A 71 14.06 13.02 25.62
CA GLU A 71 15.47 12.66 25.80
C GLU A 71 16.38 13.88 25.91
N SER A 72 17.53 13.70 26.59
CA SER A 72 18.57 14.70 26.69
C SER A 72 19.39 14.77 25.42
N LEU A 73 20.08 15.89 25.17
CA LEU A 73 20.95 16.06 23.99
C LEU A 73 22.06 15.01 23.89
N GLU A 74 22.58 14.56 25.04
CA GLU A 74 23.70 13.59 25.14
C GLU A 74 23.25 12.18 24.72
N ASP A 75 21.97 11.88 24.83
CA ASP A 75 21.39 10.56 24.55
C ASP A 75 20.82 10.46 23.13
N ILE A 76 20.69 11.61 22.43
CA ILE A 76 20.10 11.69 21.10
C ILE A 76 21.19 11.60 20.04
N GLY A 77 21.10 10.60 19.18
CA GLY A 77 21.97 10.42 18.02
C GLY A 77 21.22 9.78 16.86
N ASP A 78 21.95 9.54 15.77
CA ASP A 78 21.43 8.75 14.67
C ASP A 78 21.10 7.34 15.17
N ASP A 79 19.87 6.91 14.96
CA ASP A 79 19.38 5.62 15.44
C ASP A 79 18.33 5.05 14.50
N SER A 80 18.13 3.74 14.56
CA SER A 80 17.14 3.04 13.75
C SER A 80 16.64 1.78 14.46
N GLY A 81 15.39 1.41 14.15
CA GLY A 81 14.79 0.21 14.73
C GLY A 81 13.50 -0.16 14.06
N ASP A 82 12.78 -1.05 14.71
CA ASP A 82 11.45 -1.47 14.31
C ASP A 82 10.44 -1.26 15.44
N TYR A 83 9.15 -1.46 15.13
CA TYR A 83 8.07 -1.35 16.11
C TYR A 83 7.63 -2.72 16.68
N GLY A 84 8.38 -3.78 16.38
CA GLY A 84 8.13 -5.13 16.87
C GLY A 84 6.82 -5.74 16.39
N ASP A 85 6.29 -6.65 17.20
CA ASP A 85 5.10 -7.44 16.87
C ASP A 85 3.80 -6.62 16.79
N GLU A 86 3.78 -5.44 17.39
CA GLU A 86 2.59 -4.55 17.37
C GLU A 86 2.37 -3.91 15.99
N PHE A 87 3.47 -3.54 15.34
CA PHE A 87 3.44 -2.99 13.98
C PHE A 87 4.48 -3.71 13.11
N PRO A 88 4.21 -4.94 12.70
CA PRO A 88 5.13 -5.71 11.88
C PRO A 88 5.40 -5.00 10.56
N ASP A 89 6.61 -5.13 10.06
CA ASP A 89 7.10 -4.51 8.82
C ASP A 89 7.27 -2.98 8.85
N TYR A 90 6.94 -2.31 9.98
CA TYR A 90 7.25 -0.90 10.18
C TYR A 90 8.63 -0.73 10.78
N ARG A 91 9.42 0.17 10.20
CA ARG A 91 10.75 0.56 10.67
C ARG A 91 10.84 2.06 10.82
N TRP A 92 11.73 2.51 11.66
CA TRP A 92 12.06 3.92 11.82
C TRP A 92 13.56 4.12 11.70
N ASN A 93 13.93 5.30 11.18
CA ASN A 93 15.30 5.76 11.11
C ASN A 93 15.32 7.25 11.48
N ILE A 94 16.22 7.62 12.38
CA ILE A 94 16.41 8.99 12.84
C ILE A 94 17.80 9.45 12.40
N VAL A 95 17.83 10.64 11.82
CA VAL A 95 19.07 11.35 11.49
C VAL A 95 19.01 12.72 12.14
N ILE A 96 20.09 13.09 12.86
CA ILE A 96 20.16 14.35 13.59
C ILE A 96 21.35 15.15 13.06
N ASP A 97 21.04 16.30 12.49
CA ASP A 97 22.02 17.23 11.92
C ASP A 97 22.03 18.55 12.67
N ASP A 98 23.19 19.20 12.66
CA ASP A 98 23.32 20.60 13.05
C ASP A 98 22.61 21.52 12.04
N VAL A 99 22.01 22.58 12.54
CA VAL A 99 21.44 23.60 11.69
C VAL A 99 22.49 24.65 11.36
N GLU A 100 22.96 24.64 10.13
CA GLU A 100 23.85 25.70 9.62
C GLU A 100 23.01 26.84 9.04
N SER A 101 22.97 27.97 9.72
CA SER A 101 22.28 29.16 9.23
C SER A 101 23.02 30.43 9.61
N THR A 102 23.47 31.17 8.59
CA THR A 102 24.12 32.48 8.78
C THR A 102 23.14 33.50 9.37
N ALA A 103 21.85 33.35 9.10
CA ALA A 103 20.79 34.26 9.58
C ALA A 103 20.47 34.09 11.06
N LEU A 104 20.68 32.89 11.62
CA LEU A 104 20.40 32.57 13.02
C LEU A 104 21.60 32.80 13.94
N GLY A 105 22.80 33.01 13.39
CA GLY A 105 23.99 33.28 14.18
C GLY A 105 24.28 32.22 15.26
N ASN A 106 24.47 32.66 16.49
CA ASN A 106 24.76 31.75 17.61
C ASN A 106 23.61 30.83 18.01
N ILE A 107 22.35 31.19 17.68
CA ILE A 107 21.16 30.37 17.98
C ILE A 107 21.19 29.07 17.17
N ALA A 108 21.82 29.09 15.98
CA ALA A 108 21.93 27.91 15.15
C ALA A 108 22.73 26.77 15.81
N LYS A 109 23.65 27.08 16.71
CA LYS A 109 24.51 26.08 17.38
C LYS A 109 23.71 25.17 18.32
N ASP A 110 22.67 25.71 18.93
CA ASP A 110 21.83 25.01 19.91
C ASP A 110 20.58 24.41 19.25
N LEU A 111 20.44 24.60 17.94
CA LEU A 111 19.32 24.08 17.17
C LEU A 111 19.72 22.83 16.39
N LYS A 112 19.04 21.73 16.64
CA LYS A 112 19.22 20.48 15.90
C LYS A 112 18.05 20.23 14.97
N LYS A 113 18.36 19.73 13.78
CA LYS A 113 17.39 19.24 12.81
C LYS A 113 17.24 17.73 12.99
N ILE A 114 16.04 17.27 13.18
CA ILE A 114 15.70 15.86 13.38
C ILE A 114 14.89 15.41 12.19
N ASP A 115 15.42 14.49 11.40
CA ASP A 115 14.73 13.84 10.31
C ASP A 115 14.36 12.42 10.73
N LEU A 116 13.05 12.17 10.87
CA LEU A 116 12.50 10.85 11.20
C LEU A 116 11.85 10.27 9.96
N LEU A 117 12.33 9.12 9.52
CA LEU A 117 11.79 8.34 8.43
C LEU A 117 11.07 7.11 8.99
N ILE A 118 9.80 6.96 8.69
CA ILE A 118 9.04 5.74 8.91
C ILE A 118 8.92 5.01 7.58
N SER A 119 9.29 3.75 7.55
CA SER A 119 9.16 2.91 6.36
C SER A 119 8.34 1.65 6.65
N PHE A 120 7.73 1.10 5.60
CA PHE A 120 6.91 -0.11 5.65
C PHE A 120 7.26 -1.02 4.49
N ASN A 121 7.28 -2.33 4.73
CA ASN A 121 7.47 -3.37 3.72
C ASN A 121 8.72 -3.16 2.86
N ASN A 122 9.91 -3.08 3.49
CA ASN A 122 11.19 -2.85 2.83
C ASN A 122 11.21 -1.57 1.96
N ASP A 123 10.74 -0.47 2.55
CA ASP A 123 10.71 0.87 1.95
C ASP A 123 9.75 1.03 0.75
N GLU A 124 8.79 0.10 0.59
CA GLU A 124 7.72 0.26 -0.41
C GLU A 124 6.92 1.54 -0.18
N PHE A 125 6.66 1.86 1.11
CA PHE A 125 6.04 3.12 1.53
C PHE A 125 6.93 3.80 2.55
N THR A 126 7.10 5.11 2.39
CA THR A 126 7.90 5.92 3.30
C THR A 126 7.17 7.19 3.71
N TYR A 127 7.33 7.58 4.98
CA TYR A 127 6.82 8.82 5.55
C TYR A 127 7.96 9.52 6.27
N ASN A 128 8.20 10.79 5.92
CA ASN A 128 9.25 11.60 6.52
C ASN A 128 8.65 12.72 7.36
N LEU A 129 9.12 12.84 8.60
CA LEU A 129 8.79 13.93 9.52
C LEU A 129 10.06 14.67 9.88
N ARG A 130 10.10 15.99 9.66
CA ARG A 130 11.18 16.85 10.05
C ARG A 130 10.77 17.74 11.19
N ALA A 131 11.59 17.80 12.24
CA ALA A 131 11.44 18.70 13.37
C ALA A 131 12.73 19.44 13.66
N TYR A 132 12.60 20.53 14.39
CA TYR A 132 13.73 21.28 14.90
C TYR A 132 13.58 21.40 16.40
N LYS A 133 14.62 20.99 17.14
CA LYS A 133 14.62 21.05 18.59
C LYS A 133 15.75 21.99 19.05
N TYR A 134 15.39 22.91 19.94
CA TYR A 134 16.36 23.80 20.59
C TYR A 134 16.77 23.18 21.90
N PHE A 135 18.07 23.03 22.07
CA PHE A 135 18.69 22.54 23.30
C PHE A 135 19.37 23.74 23.98
N LYS A 136 18.92 24.08 25.14
CA LYS A 136 19.55 25.12 25.97
C LYS A 136 20.38 24.40 27.02
N ASP A 137 21.71 24.67 27.00
CA ASP A 137 22.62 24.31 28.09
C ASP A 137 22.21 24.97 29.43
#